data_76c87c88c9079237541694aa2c7485d1
#
_entry.id   76c87c88c9079237541694aa2c7485d1
#
_cell.length_a   1.000
_cell.length_b   1.000
_cell.length_c   1.000
_cell.angle_alpha   90.00
_cell.angle_beta   90.00
_cell.angle_gamma   90.00
#
_symmetry.space_group_name_H-M   'P 1'
#
loop_
_entity.id
_entity.type
_entity.pdbx_description
1 polymer ?
#
loop_
_entity_poly.entity_id
_entity_poly.type
_entity_poly.pdbx_seq_one_letter_code
_entity_poly.pdbx_strand_id
1 'polypeptide(L)'
;MNINVNKHMKLLINKPDDTTKIAKLCYSLASTDRIRVFKTFLYHPKSISTISQETGISISTVSRYAQDLADAGLISITYQPGIKGHTKFCAQETLSCKLVLEPTSQKSSNPAHREYVLEMPIGMFSSCSVTAPCGMLGAVEALAIKDNPAMFFLPQRVNAECLWFNTGMLGYTFPIPDDFTKDNELQSLSFSFEVCSETHNYNPDWPSDITIRINGQDVLTFTSPGDFGGTRGKFTPSYWPVTCTQYGILKKVEVTRYGAFLDGALIDENITIETLKIAKNNKISFEIGVKETAVHRGGINIFGKNFGDFNQAIVMTLK
;
A
#
# COMPACT_ATOMS: atom_id res chain seq x y z
N MET A 1 1.34 8.80 36.16
CA MET A 1 0.82 9.85 35.26
C MET A 1 0.57 9.17 33.91
N ASN A 2 -0.68 8.87 33.57
CA ASN A 2 -1.00 8.31 32.26
C ASN A 2 -0.94 9.44 31.22
N ILE A 3 0.13 9.46 30.43
CA ILE A 3 0.25 10.37 29.30
C ILE A 3 -0.51 9.73 28.15
N ASN A 4 -1.63 10.32 27.77
CA ASN A 4 -2.43 9.86 26.66
C ASN A 4 -1.74 10.33 25.35
N VAL A 5 -0.81 9.51 24.83
CA VAL A 5 -0.08 9.80 23.58
C VAL A 5 -0.98 9.36 22.42
N ASN A 6 -1.82 10.28 21.92
CA ASN A 6 -2.75 10.01 20.81
C ASN A 6 -2.63 11.01 19.66
N LYS A 7 -1.57 11.83 19.65
CA LYS A 7 -1.40 12.86 18.62
C LYS A 7 -0.74 12.26 17.37
N HIS A 8 -1.43 12.39 16.25
CA HIS A 8 -0.91 12.07 14.93
C HIS A 8 -0.72 13.38 14.15
N MET A 9 0.48 13.61 13.64
CA MET A 9 0.82 14.80 12.86
C MET A 9 0.86 14.47 11.38
N LYS A 10 0.07 15.18 10.57
CA LYS A 10 0.13 15.13 9.10
C LYS A 10 0.54 16.51 8.59
N LEU A 11 1.67 16.58 7.89
CA LEU A 11 2.24 17.82 7.33
C LEU A 11 2.28 17.71 5.81
N LEU A 12 1.93 18.79 5.13
CA LEU A 12 1.81 18.87 3.68
C LEU A 12 2.83 19.88 3.15
N ILE A 13 3.73 19.45 2.24
CA ILE A 13 4.81 20.28 1.72
C ILE A 13 4.32 21.53 0.98
N ASN A 14 3.17 21.43 0.34
CA ASN A 14 2.56 22.52 -0.43
C ASN A 14 1.61 23.42 0.38
N LYS A 15 1.42 23.16 1.69
CA LYS A 15 0.60 24.00 2.57
C LYS A 15 1.48 25.07 3.24
N PRO A 16 1.25 26.38 2.99
CA PRO A 16 2.08 27.46 3.55
C PRO A 16 2.23 27.39 5.08
N ASP A 17 1.13 27.10 5.79
CA ASP A 17 1.11 27.01 7.26
C ASP A 17 1.94 25.85 7.83
N ASP A 18 2.24 24.84 7.02
CA ASP A 18 3.01 23.68 7.42
C ASP A 18 4.51 23.83 7.14
N THR A 19 4.92 24.79 6.32
CA THR A 19 6.34 25.01 5.94
C THR A 19 7.24 25.16 7.16
N THR A 20 6.86 26.03 8.10
CA THR A 20 7.63 26.25 9.34
C THR A 20 7.64 25.02 10.23
N LYS A 21 6.52 24.28 10.31
CA LYS A 21 6.43 23.05 11.10
C LYS A 21 7.29 21.93 10.50
N ILE A 22 7.29 21.80 9.18
CA ILE A 22 8.16 20.85 8.45
C ILE A 22 9.63 21.16 8.72
N ALA A 23 10.03 22.43 8.57
CA ALA A 23 11.41 22.84 8.84
C ALA A 23 11.84 22.51 10.28
N LYS A 24 11.01 22.82 11.28
CA LYS A 24 11.27 22.48 12.69
C LYS A 24 11.36 20.97 12.92
N LEU A 25 10.45 20.18 12.34
CA LEU A 25 10.46 18.73 12.43
C LEU A 25 11.75 18.14 11.84
N CYS A 26 12.10 18.53 10.61
CA CYS A 26 13.31 18.07 9.94
C CYS A 26 14.57 18.49 10.72
N TYR A 27 14.64 19.72 11.20
CA TYR A 27 15.75 20.20 12.02
C TYR A 27 15.89 19.40 13.33
N SER A 28 14.78 19.15 14.03
CA SER A 28 14.79 18.41 15.31
C SER A 28 15.25 16.96 15.18
N LEU A 29 15.08 16.33 14.02
CA LEU A 29 15.47 14.97 13.72
C LEU A 29 16.72 14.83 12.83
N ALA A 30 17.34 15.95 12.39
CA ALA A 30 18.50 15.93 11.49
C ALA A 30 19.84 15.54 12.17
N SER A 31 19.84 15.17 13.46
CA SER A 31 21.04 14.80 14.21
C SER A 31 20.85 13.46 14.90
N THR A 32 21.83 12.59 14.74
CA THR A 32 21.86 11.27 15.42
C THR A 32 21.74 11.43 16.94
N ASP A 33 22.39 12.42 17.53
CA ASP A 33 22.32 12.67 18.97
C ASP A 33 20.94 13.14 19.43
N ARG A 34 20.25 13.98 18.64
CA ARG A 34 18.85 14.37 18.93
C ARG A 34 17.91 13.18 18.85
N ILE A 35 18.08 12.33 17.85
CA ILE A 35 17.30 11.08 17.74
C ILE A 35 17.61 10.16 18.94
N ARG A 36 18.87 10.06 19.37
CA ARG A 36 19.26 9.26 20.52
C ARG A 36 18.63 9.77 21.82
N VAL A 37 18.59 11.09 22.03
CA VAL A 37 17.88 11.73 23.13
C VAL A 37 16.39 11.46 23.04
N PHE A 38 15.77 11.60 21.85
CA PHE A 38 14.34 11.34 21.65
C PHE A 38 13.95 9.90 22.03
N LYS A 39 14.77 8.91 21.66
CA LYS A 39 14.52 7.50 21.95
C LYS A 39 14.47 7.18 23.45
N THR A 40 15.12 7.96 24.32
CA THR A 40 15.16 7.66 25.76
C THR A 40 13.82 7.80 26.47
N PHE A 41 12.88 8.61 25.94
CA PHE A 41 11.58 8.87 26.58
C PHE A 41 10.37 8.44 25.74
N LEU A 42 10.57 7.60 24.72
CA LEU A 42 9.46 7.09 23.90
C LEU A 42 8.41 6.30 24.71
N TYR A 43 8.81 5.65 25.79
CA TYR A 43 7.92 4.80 26.59
C TYR A 43 7.55 5.40 27.93
N HIS A 44 8.42 6.21 28.50
CA HIS A 44 8.24 6.79 29.83
C HIS A 44 8.81 8.20 29.92
N PRO A 45 8.13 9.13 30.63
CA PRO A 45 8.67 10.46 30.89
C PRO A 45 10.00 10.37 31.63
N LYS A 46 10.98 11.19 31.25
CA LYS A 46 12.28 11.25 31.91
C LYS A 46 12.72 12.68 32.19
N SER A 47 13.49 12.86 33.25
CA SER A 47 14.11 14.13 33.54
C SER A 47 15.33 14.40 32.64
N ILE A 48 15.65 15.69 32.41
CA ILE A 48 16.82 16.09 31.61
C ILE A 48 18.12 15.48 32.20
N SER A 49 18.25 15.39 33.53
CA SER A 49 19.40 14.78 34.20
C SER A 49 19.51 13.27 33.91
N THR A 50 18.39 12.54 33.97
CA THR A 50 18.34 11.11 33.63
C THR A 50 18.75 10.86 32.18
N ILE A 51 18.20 11.68 31.24
CA ILE A 51 18.54 11.59 29.81
C ILE A 51 20.03 11.86 29.60
N SER A 52 20.59 12.87 30.29
CA SER A 52 22.03 13.18 30.21
C SER A 52 22.89 12.00 30.67
N GLN A 53 22.53 11.35 31.76
CA GLN A 53 23.23 10.15 32.28
C GLN A 53 23.15 8.97 31.31
N GLU A 54 21.97 8.68 30.76
CA GLU A 54 21.76 7.56 29.84
C GLU A 54 22.47 7.76 28.46
N THR A 55 22.54 8.99 28.00
CA THR A 55 23.11 9.30 26.68
C THR A 55 24.57 9.72 26.70
N GLY A 56 25.10 10.10 27.87
CA GLY A 56 26.45 10.69 28.00
C GLY A 56 26.55 12.12 27.42
N ILE A 57 25.44 12.75 27.05
CA ILE A 57 25.37 14.10 26.50
C ILE A 57 25.21 15.11 27.65
N SER A 58 25.89 16.25 27.59
CA SER A 58 25.79 17.26 28.64
C SER A 58 24.37 17.74 28.90
N ILE A 59 24.02 18.06 30.16
CA ILE A 59 22.69 18.52 30.60
C ILE A 59 22.23 19.73 29.75
N SER A 60 23.13 20.69 29.48
CA SER A 60 22.83 21.87 28.67
C SER A 60 22.46 21.52 27.23
N THR A 61 23.18 20.56 26.63
CA THR A 61 22.91 20.09 25.27
C THR A 61 21.61 19.31 25.21
N VAL A 62 21.36 18.40 26.17
CA VAL A 62 20.08 17.65 26.28
C VAL A 62 18.90 18.62 26.45
N SER A 63 19.05 19.66 27.29
CA SER A 63 18.00 20.66 27.48
C SER A 63 17.68 21.43 26.20
N ARG A 64 18.69 21.77 25.40
CA ARG A 64 18.50 22.40 24.07
C ARG A 64 17.82 21.45 23.09
N TYR A 65 18.28 20.20 22.99
CA TYR A 65 17.65 19.18 22.13
C TYR A 65 16.20 18.90 22.50
N ALA A 66 15.90 18.85 23.80
CA ALA A 66 14.53 18.70 24.27
C ALA A 66 13.67 19.91 23.86
N GLN A 67 14.20 21.12 23.88
CA GLN A 67 13.49 22.30 23.40
C GLN A 67 13.23 22.23 21.91
N ASP A 68 14.23 21.87 21.07
CA ASP A 68 14.07 21.69 19.63
C ASP A 68 12.97 20.66 19.30
N LEU A 69 12.93 19.52 20.04
CA LEU A 69 11.93 18.49 19.88
C LEU A 69 10.51 18.95 20.34
N ALA A 70 10.44 19.78 21.38
CA ALA A 70 9.17 20.34 21.85
C ALA A 70 8.63 21.39 20.87
N ASP A 71 9.50 22.23 20.31
CA ASP A 71 9.14 23.25 19.31
C ASP A 71 8.66 22.62 17.98
N ALA A 72 9.10 21.37 17.72
CA ALA A 72 8.60 20.54 16.63
C ALA A 72 7.29 19.80 16.97
N GLY A 73 6.81 19.88 18.21
CA GLY A 73 5.60 19.22 18.68
C GLY A 73 5.72 17.69 18.87
N LEU A 74 6.95 17.18 18.93
CA LEU A 74 7.21 15.74 19.13
C LEU A 74 7.09 15.32 20.59
N ILE A 75 7.41 16.24 21.51
CA ILE A 75 7.38 16.01 22.96
C ILE A 75 6.71 17.17 23.68
N SER A 76 6.26 16.91 24.88
CA SER A 76 5.87 17.92 25.88
C SER A 76 6.94 18.04 26.96
N ILE A 77 7.08 19.25 27.50
CA ILE A 77 7.97 19.55 28.61
C ILE A 77 7.13 20.02 29.78
N THR A 78 7.31 19.35 30.93
CA THR A 78 6.63 19.69 32.18
C THR A 78 7.65 19.97 33.28
N TYR A 79 7.28 20.79 34.24
CA TYR A 79 8.11 21.12 35.41
C TYR A 79 7.47 20.51 36.65
N GLN A 80 8.26 19.77 37.42
CA GLN A 80 7.82 19.18 38.66
C GLN A 80 8.66 19.73 39.86
N PRO A 81 8.10 19.88 41.04
CA PRO A 81 8.88 20.24 42.22
C PRO A 81 9.98 19.21 42.46
N GLY A 82 11.20 19.68 42.65
CA GLY A 82 12.38 18.86 42.99
C GLY A 82 13.02 19.29 44.30
N ILE A 83 14.02 18.55 44.77
CA ILE A 83 14.71 18.79 46.06
C ILE A 83 15.40 20.18 46.09
N LYS A 84 15.81 20.72 44.93
CA LYS A 84 16.43 22.05 44.81
C LYS A 84 15.80 22.83 43.63
N GLY A 85 14.50 23.12 43.68
CA GLY A 85 13.81 23.87 42.65
C GLY A 85 12.94 22.98 41.75
N HIS A 86 12.78 23.33 40.47
CA HIS A 86 11.93 22.59 39.52
C HIS A 86 12.75 21.68 38.64
N THR A 87 12.34 20.43 38.52
CA THR A 87 12.92 19.45 37.60
C THR A 87 12.14 19.41 36.29
N LYS A 88 12.83 19.54 35.17
CA LYS A 88 12.27 19.51 33.81
C LYS A 88 12.11 18.05 33.34
N PHE A 89 10.90 17.63 33.05
CA PHE A 89 10.56 16.31 32.50
C PHE A 89 10.13 16.42 31.05
N CYS A 90 10.59 15.46 30.25
CA CYS A 90 10.22 15.30 28.84
C CYS A 90 9.39 14.06 28.64
N ALA A 91 8.32 14.15 27.85
CA ALA A 91 7.45 13.05 27.51
C ALA A 91 7.07 13.10 26.04
N GLN A 92 6.90 11.94 25.41
CA GLN A 92 6.39 11.86 24.03
C GLN A 92 4.98 12.49 23.95
N GLU A 93 4.72 13.30 22.95
CA GLU A 93 3.41 13.90 22.64
C GLU A 93 2.83 13.38 21.33
N THR A 94 3.67 13.23 20.32
CA THR A 94 3.26 12.78 18.98
C THR A 94 3.63 11.31 18.77
N LEU A 95 2.62 10.48 18.43
CA LEU A 95 2.78 9.05 18.20
C LEU A 95 3.31 8.77 16.78
N SER A 96 2.83 9.51 15.79
CA SER A 96 3.27 9.37 14.42
C SER A 96 3.30 10.71 13.69
N CYS A 97 4.23 10.83 12.72
CA CYS A 97 4.32 11.98 11.84
C CYS A 97 4.35 11.50 10.38
N LYS A 98 3.41 11.98 9.56
CA LYS A 98 3.35 11.73 8.12
C LYS A 98 3.66 13.03 7.38
N LEU A 99 4.81 13.08 6.68
CA LEU A 99 5.14 14.14 5.75
C LEU A 99 4.65 13.72 4.35
N VAL A 100 3.77 14.54 3.77
CA VAL A 100 3.22 14.33 2.43
C VAL A 100 3.93 15.30 1.49
N LEU A 101 4.68 14.77 0.53
CA LEU A 101 5.47 15.53 -0.45
C LEU A 101 4.71 15.74 -1.76
N GLU A 102 3.64 14.98 -1.97
CA GLU A 102 2.78 15.15 -3.12
C GLU A 102 1.96 16.44 -3.01
N PRO A 103 1.68 17.12 -4.14
CA PRO A 103 0.70 18.17 -4.12
C PRO A 103 -0.61 17.57 -3.61
N THR A 104 -1.04 17.96 -2.42
CA THR A 104 -2.40 17.65 -2.01
C THR A 104 -3.30 18.28 -3.05
N SER A 105 -4.03 17.44 -3.80
CA SER A 105 -5.25 17.90 -4.39
C SER A 105 -6.04 18.52 -3.23
N GLN A 106 -6.02 19.86 -3.15
CA GLN A 106 -7.03 20.54 -2.36
C GLN A 106 -8.34 19.89 -2.82
N LYS A 107 -9.20 19.51 -1.86
CA LYS A 107 -10.63 19.52 -2.13
C LYS A 107 -10.94 20.97 -2.44
N SER A 108 -10.45 21.45 -3.58
CA SER A 108 -10.96 22.62 -4.22
C SER A 108 -12.37 22.22 -4.63
N SER A 109 -13.32 23.02 -4.30
CA SER A 109 -14.63 23.11 -4.94
C SER A 109 -14.51 23.45 -6.44
N ASN A 110 -13.36 23.22 -7.05
CA ASN A 110 -13.10 23.25 -8.47
C ASN A 110 -13.43 21.86 -9.04
N PRO A 111 -14.34 21.74 -9.98
CA PRO A 111 -14.74 20.46 -10.59
C PRO A 111 -13.60 19.71 -11.29
N ALA A 112 -12.37 20.25 -11.35
CA ALA A 112 -11.25 19.75 -12.15
C ALA A 112 -10.40 18.61 -11.50
N HIS A 113 -10.68 18.12 -10.29
CA HIS A 113 -9.96 16.99 -9.69
C HIS A 113 -10.94 16.00 -9.04
N ARG A 114 -11.74 15.37 -9.90
CA ARG A 114 -12.57 14.24 -9.47
C ARG A 114 -11.68 13.00 -9.35
N GLU A 115 -11.81 12.29 -8.24
CA GLU A 115 -11.21 10.97 -8.05
C GLU A 115 -12.34 9.97 -7.83
N TYR A 116 -12.35 8.90 -8.61
CA TYR A 116 -13.27 7.79 -8.42
C TYR A 116 -12.47 6.54 -8.11
N VAL A 117 -12.78 5.92 -6.97
CA VAL A 117 -12.13 4.70 -6.50
C VAL A 117 -13.16 3.60 -6.39
N LEU A 118 -12.88 2.45 -7.01
CA LEU A 118 -13.70 1.26 -6.94
C LEU A 118 -12.83 0.05 -6.63
N GLU A 119 -13.14 -0.64 -5.53
CA GLU A 119 -12.51 -1.90 -5.15
C GLU A 119 -13.36 -3.08 -5.65
N MET A 120 -12.76 -3.96 -6.45
CA MET A 120 -13.40 -5.14 -7.02
C MET A 120 -12.92 -6.39 -6.28
N PRO A 121 -13.81 -7.12 -5.57
CA PRO A 121 -13.46 -8.41 -4.99
C PRO A 121 -12.91 -9.37 -6.05
N ILE A 122 -11.84 -10.10 -5.73
CA ILE A 122 -11.13 -10.94 -6.70
C ILE A 122 -11.99 -12.06 -7.28
N GLY A 123 -13.01 -12.52 -6.57
CA GLY A 123 -13.98 -13.52 -7.05
C GLY A 123 -15.05 -12.98 -8.00
N MET A 124 -15.13 -11.65 -8.20
CA MET A 124 -16.12 -10.97 -9.05
C MET A 124 -15.65 -10.82 -10.51
N PHE A 125 -14.84 -11.75 -10.98
CA PHE A 125 -14.43 -11.77 -12.39
C PHE A 125 -15.61 -11.99 -13.34
N SER A 126 -15.59 -11.32 -14.49
CA SER A 126 -16.60 -11.40 -15.55
C SER A 126 -16.22 -12.41 -16.66
N SER A 127 -14.94 -12.73 -16.77
CA SER A 127 -14.43 -13.79 -17.67
C SER A 127 -13.33 -14.59 -16.99
N CYS A 128 -13.24 -15.88 -17.35
CA CYS A 128 -12.26 -16.80 -16.79
C CYS A 128 -11.84 -17.78 -17.87
N SER A 129 -10.52 -17.79 -18.18
CA SER A 129 -9.88 -18.79 -19.04
C SER A 129 -8.55 -19.14 -18.38
N VAL A 130 -8.56 -20.15 -17.51
CA VAL A 130 -7.41 -20.53 -16.68
C VAL A 130 -7.12 -22.01 -16.81
N THR A 131 -5.89 -22.41 -16.51
CA THR A 131 -5.45 -23.81 -16.51
C THR A 131 -5.01 -24.26 -15.12
N ALA A 132 -5.08 -25.56 -14.88
CA ALA A 132 -4.56 -26.18 -13.66
C ALA A 132 -3.00 -26.18 -13.62
N PRO A 133 -2.36 -26.22 -12.42
CA PRO A 133 -3.02 -26.23 -11.12
C PRO A 133 -3.77 -24.93 -10.84
N CYS A 134 -4.93 -25.03 -10.20
CA CYS A 134 -5.76 -23.84 -9.94
C CYS A 134 -6.69 -24.06 -8.75
N GLY A 135 -7.09 -22.98 -8.09
CA GLY A 135 -8.03 -23.07 -6.98
C GLY A 135 -8.42 -21.72 -6.39
N MET A 136 -9.23 -21.79 -5.32
CA MET A 136 -9.78 -20.64 -4.61
C MET A 136 -9.86 -20.90 -3.11
N LEU A 137 -9.48 -19.92 -2.31
CA LEU A 137 -9.65 -19.89 -0.87
C LEU A 137 -10.53 -18.71 -0.47
N GLY A 138 -11.37 -18.91 0.52
CA GLY A 138 -12.11 -17.85 1.20
C GLY A 138 -11.45 -17.44 2.51
N ALA A 139 -12.07 -16.49 3.22
CA ALA A 139 -11.55 -16.01 4.51
C ALA A 139 -11.65 -17.08 5.62
N VAL A 140 -12.55 -18.05 5.52
CA VAL A 140 -12.84 -19.03 6.58
C VAL A 140 -12.64 -20.49 6.15
N GLU A 141 -12.64 -20.78 4.84
CA GLU A 141 -12.53 -22.14 4.29
C GLU A 141 -12.00 -22.12 2.85
N ALA A 142 -11.52 -23.28 2.39
CA ALA A 142 -11.18 -23.50 1.00
C ALA A 142 -12.47 -23.65 0.15
N LEU A 143 -12.54 -22.92 -0.97
CA LEU A 143 -13.72 -22.93 -1.86
C LEU A 143 -13.58 -23.94 -3.00
N ALA A 144 -12.37 -24.03 -3.59
CA ALA A 144 -12.07 -24.97 -4.67
C ALA A 144 -10.56 -25.26 -4.70
N ILE A 145 -10.18 -26.53 -4.43
CA ILE A 145 -8.78 -26.98 -4.35
C ILE A 145 -8.49 -28.24 -5.18
N LYS A 146 -9.37 -28.56 -6.16
CA LYS A 146 -9.30 -29.82 -6.91
C LYS A 146 -8.67 -29.66 -8.31
N ASP A 147 -7.89 -28.63 -8.54
CA ASP A 147 -7.23 -28.35 -9.84
C ASP A 147 -8.18 -28.41 -11.04
N ASN A 148 -9.41 -27.97 -10.84
CA ASN A 148 -10.45 -27.98 -11.87
C ASN A 148 -10.89 -26.56 -12.23
N PRO A 149 -10.54 -26.04 -13.42
CA PRO A 149 -10.93 -24.69 -13.86
C PRO A 149 -12.44 -24.42 -13.84
N ALA A 150 -13.28 -25.47 -14.04
CA ALA A 150 -14.73 -25.31 -13.99
C ALA A 150 -15.24 -24.86 -12.62
N MET A 151 -14.48 -25.13 -11.54
CA MET A 151 -14.84 -24.71 -10.18
C MET A 151 -14.76 -23.18 -10.00
N PHE A 152 -14.08 -22.45 -10.88
CA PHE A 152 -14.09 -20.99 -10.87
C PHE A 152 -15.47 -20.38 -11.14
N PHE A 153 -16.39 -21.16 -11.70
CA PHE A 153 -17.77 -20.73 -11.94
C PHE A 153 -18.75 -21.07 -10.80
N LEU A 154 -18.26 -21.64 -9.69
CA LEU A 154 -19.09 -21.84 -8.50
C LEU A 154 -19.62 -20.51 -7.96
N PRO A 155 -20.89 -20.44 -7.48
CA PRO A 155 -21.43 -19.23 -6.87
C PRO A 155 -20.61 -18.70 -5.70
N GLN A 156 -19.96 -19.59 -4.92
CA GLN A 156 -19.12 -19.27 -3.77
C GLN A 156 -17.87 -18.47 -4.14
N ARG A 157 -17.50 -18.39 -5.42
CA ARG A 157 -16.36 -17.60 -5.90
C ARG A 157 -16.39 -16.14 -5.45
N VAL A 158 -17.57 -15.58 -5.21
CA VAL A 158 -17.73 -14.19 -4.72
C VAL A 158 -17.08 -13.96 -3.35
N ASN A 159 -16.83 -15.04 -2.59
CA ASN A 159 -16.17 -15.03 -1.29
C ASN A 159 -14.67 -15.36 -1.40
N ALA A 160 -14.11 -15.42 -2.61
CA ALA A 160 -12.70 -15.73 -2.79
C ALA A 160 -11.82 -14.59 -2.27
N GLU A 161 -10.81 -14.98 -1.50
CA GLU A 161 -9.80 -14.08 -0.92
C GLU A 161 -8.37 -14.46 -1.35
N CYS A 162 -8.20 -15.62 -1.98
CA CYS A 162 -7.02 -16.01 -2.73
C CYS A 162 -7.46 -16.84 -3.93
N LEU A 163 -6.96 -16.52 -5.11
CA LEU A 163 -7.14 -17.25 -6.35
C LEU A 163 -5.78 -17.61 -6.93
N TRP A 164 -5.62 -18.84 -7.39
CA TRP A 164 -4.41 -19.23 -8.12
C TRP A 164 -4.72 -20.03 -9.36
N PHE A 165 -3.83 -19.91 -10.36
CA PHE A 165 -3.86 -20.71 -11.58
C PHE A 165 -2.50 -20.70 -12.30
N ASN A 166 -2.27 -21.70 -13.16
CA ASN A 166 -0.99 -21.83 -13.87
C ASN A 166 -0.87 -20.82 -15.01
N THR A 167 -1.70 -20.94 -16.03
CA THR A 167 -1.73 -20.01 -17.17
C THR A 167 -3.16 -19.60 -17.49
N GLY A 168 -3.31 -18.54 -18.28
CA GLY A 168 -4.61 -17.99 -18.66
C GLY A 168 -4.85 -16.60 -18.08
N MET A 169 -6.09 -16.14 -18.17
CA MET A 169 -6.50 -14.77 -17.78
C MET A 169 -7.79 -14.79 -16.99
N LEU A 170 -7.86 -13.97 -15.96
CA LEU A 170 -9.09 -13.53 -15.31
C LEU A 170 -9.41 -12.11 -15.75
N GLY A 171 -10.64 -11.88 -16.19
CA GLY A 171 -11.10 -10.57 -16.62
C GLY A 171 -12.16 -10.00 -15.69
N TYR A 172 -12.05 -8.70 -15.42
CA TYR A 172 -12.96 -7.93 -14.56
C TYR A 172 -13.56 -6.77 -15.34
N THR A 173 -14.80 -6.43 -15.03
CA THR A 173 -15.49 -5.30 -15.65
C THR A 173 -15.76 -4.23 -14.59
N PHE A 174 -15.11 -3.08 -14.74
CA PHE A 174 -15.28 -1.93 -13.86
C PHE A 174 -16.19 -0.90 -14.51
N PRO A 175 -17.29 -0.49 -13.86
CA PRO A 175 -18.12 0.60 -14.36
C PRO A 175 -17.39 1.94 -14.23
N ILE A 176 -17.62 2.84 -15.20
CA ILE A 176 -17.14 4.22 -15.15
C ILE A 176 -18.37 5.11 -14.92
N PRO A 177 -18.37 6.01 -13.93
CA PRO A 177 -19.42 6.98 -13.75
C PRO A 177 -19.53 7.93 -14.97
N ASP A 178 -20.74 8.32 -15.33
CA ASP A 178 -21.00 9.20 -16.49
C ASP A 178 -20.20 10.50 -16.48
N ASP A 179 -19.89 11.01 -15.30
CA ASP A 179 -19.08 12.21 -15.12
C ASP A 179 -17.65 12.09 -15.65
N PHE A 180 -17.09 10.87 -15.69
CA PHE A 180 -15.75 10.59 -16.23
C PHE A 180 -15.74 10.27 -17.72
N THR A 181 -16.91 10.10 -18.35
CA THR A 181 -17.03 9.78 -19.77
C THR A 181 -17.35 11.01 -20.64
N LYS A 182 -17.89 12.08 -20.05
CA LYS A 182 -18.40 13.25 -20.78
C LYS A 182 -17.36 14.32 -21.09
N ASP A 183 -16.36 14.44 -20.24
CA ASP A 183 -15.33 15.44 -20.36
C ASP A 183 -13.99 14.74 -20.68
N ASN A 184 -13.28 15.19 -21.70
CA ASN A 184 -11.93 14.69 -22.09
C ASN A 184 -10.84 14.97 -21.01
N GLU A 185 -11.21 15.00 -19.72
CA GLU A 185 -10.38 15.43 -18.61
C GLU A 185 -9.78 14.27 -17.80
N LEU A 186 -9.99 13.01 -18.20
CA LEU A 186 -9.38 11.88 -17.53
C LEU A 186 -7.84 11.98 -17.61
N GLN A 187 -7.21 12.14 -16.46
CA GLN A 187 -5.75 12.31 -16.37
C GLN A 187 -5.03 10.99 -16.20
N SER A 188 -5.61 10.08 -15.40
CA SER A 188 -5.04 8.76 -15.17
C SER A 188 -6.11 7.71 -14.85
N LEU A 189 -5.79 6.47 -15.23
CA LEU A 189 -6.42 5.25 -14.76
C LEU A 189 -5.36 4.42 -14.06
N SER A 190 -5.61 3.96 -12.84
CA SER A 190 -4.71 3.02 -12.20
C SER A 190 -5.43 1.82 -11.59
N PHE A 191 -4.72 0.69 -11.53
CA PHE A 191 -5.11 -0.52 -10.82
C PHE A 191 -4.04 -0.88 -9.81
N SER A 192 -4.45 -1.17 -8.57
CA SER A 192 -3.57 -1.68 -7.52
C SER A 192 -4.08 -3.02 -7.03
N PHE A 193 -3.18 -3.99 -6.88
CA PHE A 193 -3.50 -5.37 -6.50
C PHE A 193 -2.29 -6.07 -5.90
N GLU A 194 -2.52 -7.07 -5.04
CA GLU A 194 -1.48 -7.93 -4.48
C GLU A 194 -1.42 -9.23 -5.26
N VAL A 195 -0.21 -9.64 -5.69
CA VAL A 195 0.03 -10.87 -6.48
C VAL A 195 1.39 -11.48 -6.17
N CYS A 196 1.52 -12.78 -6.42
CA CYS A 196 2.81 -13.47 -6.53
C CYS A 196 2.74 -14.59 -7.57
N SER A 197 3.84 -15.28 -7.81
CA SER A 197 3.86 -16.54 -8.58
C SER A 197 3.11 -17.63 -7.84
N GLU A 198 2.84 -18.75 -8.50
CA GLU A 198 2.18 -19.93 -7.93
C GLU A 198 3.04 -21.18 -8.11
N THR A 199 3.30 -21.91 -7.04
CA THR A 199 3.91 -23.25 -7.08
C THR A 199 3.42 -24.11 -5.93
N HIS A 200 3.71 -25.41 -6.01
CA HIS A 200 3.38 -26.32 -4.92
C HIS A 200 4.10 -25.92 -3.62
N ASN A 201 3.39 -25.76 -2.53
CA ASN A 201 3.82 -25.16 -1.27
C ASN A 201 4.15 -23.67 -1.44
N TYR A 202 5.43 -23.32 -1.55
CA TYR A 202 5.94 -22.00 -1.92
C TYR A 202 7.41 -22.11 -2.34
N ASN A 203 7.87 -21.18 -3.17
CA ASN A 203 9.27 -21.03 -3.55
C ASN A 203 9.57 -19.55 -3.86
N PRO A 204 10.41 -18.86 -3.08
CA PRO A 204 10.71 -17.44 -3.30
C PRO A 204 11.54 -17.19 -4.58
N ASP A 205 12.10 -18.25 -5.19
CA ASP A 205 12.81 -18.21 -6.48
C ASP A 205 12.00 -19.03 -7.53
N TRP A 206 10.83 -18.51 -7.89
CA TRP A 206 9.91 -19.11 -8.86
C TRP A 206 9.29 -18.05 -9.77
N PRO A 207 10.05 -17.55 -10.77
CA PRO A 207 9.63 -16.42 -11.57
C PRO A 207 8.39 -16.71 -12.41
N SER A 208 7.51 -15.70 -12.52
CA SER A 208 6.32 -15.74 -13.37
C SER A 208 6.07 -14.40 -14.06
N ASP A 209 5.84 -14.43 -15.37
CA ASP A 209 5.57 -13.25 -16.19
C ASP A 209 4.06 -12.95 -16.18
N ILE A 210 3.66 -12.01 -15.35
CA ILE A 210 2.28 -11.59 -15.17
C ILE A 210 1.97 -10.47 -16.17
N THR A 211 0.97 -10.69 -17.01
CA THR A 211 0.51 -9.74 -18.03
C THR A 211 -0.76 -9.04 -17.57
N ILE A 212 -0.81 -7.73 -17.78
CA ILE A 212 -2.00 -6.88 -17.58
C ILE A 212 -2.53 -6.43 -18.93
N ARG A 213 -3.85 -6.61 -19.13
CA ARG A 213 -4.59 -6.08 -20.27
C ARG A 213 -5.65 -5.11 -19.83
N ILE A 214 -5.86 -4.07 -20.61
CA ILE A 214 -6.97 -3.12 -20.41
C ILE A 214 -7.67 -2.93 -21.75
N ASN A 215 -8.98 -3.07 -21.77
CA ASN A 215 -9.82 -2.99 -22.96
C ASN A 215 -9.33 -3.87 -24.12
N GLY A 216 -8.84 -5.08 -23.79
CA GLY A 216 -8.37 -6.08 -24.75
C GLY A 216 -6.95 -5.84 -25.29
N GLN A 217 -6.26 -4.78 -24.85
CA GLN A 217 -4.87 -4.50 -25.25
C GLN A 217 -3.90 -4.87 -24.13
N ASP A 218 -2.78 -5.49 -24.45
CA ASP A 218 -1.68 -5.71 -23.51
C ASP A 218 -1.09 -4.35 -23.10
N VAL A 219 -1.11 -4.06 -21.81
CA VAL A 219 -0.56 -2.81 -21.25
C VAL A 219 0.90 -2.99 -20.86
N LEU A 220 1.17 -4.03 -20.08
CA LEU A 220 2.51 -4.39 -19.66
C LEU A 220 2.57 -5.83 -19.17
N THR A 221 3.79 -6.35 -19.09
CA THR A 221 4.12 -7.62 -18.43
C THR A 221 5.24 -7.35 -17.44
N PHE A 222 5.15 -7.92 -16.24
CA PHE A 222 6.20 -7.87 -15.24
C PHE A 222 6.46 -9.26 -14.68
N THR A 223 7.69 -9.50 -14.24
CA THR A 223 8.07 -10.77 -13.64
C THR A 223 7.91 -10.72 -12.12
N SER A 224 7.01 -11.54 -11.57
CA SER A 224 6.98 -11.86 -10.16
C SER A 224 8.19 -12.75 -9.83
N PRO A 225 8.96 -12.47 -8.77
CA PRO A 225 10.19 -13.24 -8.50
C PRO A 225 9.91 -14.62 -7.90
N GLY A 226 8.76 -14.83 -7.27
CA GLY A 226 8.48 -16.09 -6.60
C GLY A 226 7.11 -16.15 -5.95
N ASP A 227 6.88 -17.27 -5.28
CA ASP A 227 5.74 -17.56 -4.42
C ASP A 227 6.19 -17.50 -2.96
N PHE A 228 5.48 -16.75 -2.11
CA PHE A 228 5.94 -16.42 -0.76
C PHE A 228 5.14 -17.11 0.32
N GLY A 229 5.87 -17.88 1.16
CA GLY A 229 5.32 -18.61 2.30
C GLY A 229 6.35 -18.75 3.44
N GLY A 230 6.14 -19.70 4.34
CA GLY A 230 7.00 -19.92 5.50
C GLY A 230 6.76 -18.96 6.66
N THR A 231 6.35 -17.73 6.38
CA THR A 231 5.88 -16.72 7.34
C THR A 231 4.46 -16.37 7.00
N ARG A 232 3.58 -16.28 8.01
CA ARG A 232 2.15 -15.99 7.79
C ARG A 232 1.97 -14.56 7.29
N GLY A 233 1.19 -14.41 6.22
CA GLY A 233 0.72 -13.11 5.74
C GLY A 233 -0.18 -12.42 6.77
N LYS A 234 -0.18 -11.09 6.79
CA LYS A 234 -0.89 -10.27 7.82
C LYS A 234 -2.37 -10.57 7.91
N PHE A 235 -3.01 -10.86 6.76
CA PHE A 235 -4.44 -11.13 6.64
C PHE A 235 -4.74 -12.60 6.30
N THR A 236 -3.71 -13.42 6.07
CA THR A 236 -3.87 -14.83 5.72
C THR A 236 -4.51 -15.61 6.86
N PRO A 237 -5.65 -16.29 6.60
CA PRO A 237 -6.40 -17.02 7.59
C PRO A 237 -5.58 -18.12 8.30
N SER A 238 -5.87 -18.34 9.57
CA SER A 238 -5.15 -19.31 10.40
C SER A 238 -5.31 -20.76 9.95
N TYR A 239 -6.41 -21.09 9.25
CA TYR A 239 -6.65 -22.44 8.73
C TYR A 239 -5.72 -22.81 7.57
N TRP A 240 -5.15 -21.81 6.85
CA TRP A 240 -4.24 -22.06 5.73
C TRP A 240 -2.82 -22.32 6.23
N PRO A 241 -2.17 -23.42 5.82
CA PRO A 241 -0.85 -23.81 6.32
C PRO A 241 0.22 -22.79 5.92
N VAL A 242 1.13 -22.46 6.84
CA VAL A 242 2.26 -21.55 6.56
C VAL A 242 3.25 -22.11 5.54
N THR A 243 3.21 -23.41 5.27
CA THR A 243 4.00 -24.11 4.25
C THR A 243 3.46 -23.91 2.83
N CYS A 244 2.34 -23.22 2.68
CA CYS A 244 1.75 -22.82 1.40
C CYS A 244 1.90 -21.32 1.20
N THR A 245 1.51 -20.81 0.04
CA THR A 245 1.47 -19.38 -0.30
C THR A 245 0.79 -18.56 0.80
N GLN A 246 1.40 -17.49 1.23
CA GLN A 246 0.93 -16.66 2.35
C GLN A 246 0.67 -15.21 1.98
N TYR A 247 1.46 -14.63 1.10
CA TYR A 247 1.38 -13.21 0.72
C TYR A 247 2.00 -12.98 -0.65
N GLY A 248 1.79 -11.80 -1.17
CA GLY A 248 2.32 -11.34 -2.44
C GLY A 248 3.06 -10.01 -2.34
N ILE A 249 3.23 -9.40 -3.49
CA ILE A 249 3.75 -8.05 -3.64
C ILE A 249 2.65 -7.14 -4.17
N LEU A 250 2.53 -5.96 -3.58
CA LEU A 250 1.61 -4.95 -4.07
C LEU A 250 2.15 -4.35 -5.35
N LYS A 251 1.34 -4.35 -6.40
CA LYS A 251 1.64 -3.74 -7.69
C LYS A 251 0.66 -2.63 -8.00
N LYS A 252 1.15 -1.56 -8.62
CA LYS A 252 0.32 -0.48 -9.18
C LYS A 252 0.64 -0.30 -10.66
N VAL A 253 -0.35 -0.58 -11.50
CA VAL A 253 -0.32 -0.25 -12.93
C VAL A 253 -1.08 1.05 -13.13
N GLU A 254 -0.48 2.02 -13.82
CA GLU A 254 -1.10 3.31 -14.09
C GLU A 254 -0.94 3.68 -15.55
N VAL A 255 -2.01 4.13 -16.18
CA VAL A 255 -2.02 4.63 -17.55
C VAL A 255 -2.43 6.09 -17.54
N THR A 256 -1.62 6.93 -18.19
CA THR A 256 -1.81 8.36 -18.32
C THR A 256 -1.80 8.77 -19.80
N ARG A 257 -1.85 10.06 -20.09
CA ARG A 257 -1.58 10.58 -21.45
C ARG A 257 -0.13 10.41 -21.89
N TYR A 258 0.79 10.12 -20.97
CA TYR A 258 2.24 10.03 -21.22
C TYR A 258 2.74 8.59 -21.34
N GLY A 259 1.89 7.59 -21.10
CA GLY A 259 2.26 6.19 -21.17
C GLY A 259 1.70 5.33 -20.05
N ALA A 260 2.14 4.07 -20.05
CA ALA A 260 1.86 3.07 -19.03
C ALA A 260 3.03 2.96 -18.05
N PHE A 261 2.71 2.89 -16.76
CA PHE A 261 3.66 2.86 -15.66
C PHE A 261 3.42 1.63 -14.78
N LEU A 262 4.50 1.08 -14.25
CA LEU A 262 4.48 0.07 -13.19
C LEU A 262 5.19 0.63 -11.96
N ASP A 263 4.50 0.70 -10.82
CA ASP A 263 5.04 1.20 -9.55
C ASP A 263 5.70 2.60 -9.68
N GLY A 264 5.20 3.42 -10.61
CA GLY A 264 5.69 4.77 -10.92
C GLY A 264 6.80 4.82 -11.98
N ALA A 265 7.33 3.68 -12.44
CA ALA A 265 8.30 3.63 -13.53
C ALA A 265 7.58 3.54 -14.88
N LEU A 266 7.97 4.39 -15.85
CA LEU A 266 7.46 4.33 -17.22
C LEU A 266 7.92 3.03 -17.90
N ILE A 267 6.97 2.26 -18.44
CA ILE A 267 7.21 0.99 -19.14
C ILE A 267 7.00 1.15 -20.65
N ASP A 268 5.93 1.82 -21.07
CA ASP A 268 5.62 2.02 -22.49
C ASP A 268 4.93 3.39 -22.69
N GLU A 269 5.56 4.25 -23.48
CA GLU A 269 5.04 5.59 -23.81
C GLU A 269 3.91 5.56 -24.84
N ASN A 270 3.75 4.45 -25.59
CA ASN A 270 2.71 4.32 -26.63
C ASN A 270 1.36 3.86 -26.07
N ILE A 271 1.33 3.29 -24.88
CA ILE A 271 0.09 2.84 -24.21
C ILE A 271 -0.47 3.98 -23.36
N THR A 272 -1.44 4.71 -23.90
CA THR A 272 -2.03 5.89 -23.26
C THR A 272 -3.54 5.73 -23.02
N ILE A 273 -4.14 6.67 -22.28
CA ILE A 273 -5.59 6.75 -22.06
C ILE A 273 -6.34 6.78 -23.39
N GLU A 274 -5.79 7.51 -24.36
CA GLU A 274 -6.40 7.67 -25.69
C GLU A 274 -6.30 6.37 -26.51
N THR A 275 -5.14 5.70 -26.54
CA THR A 275 -4.95 4.45 -27.28
C THR A 275 -5.81 3.32 -26.70
N LEU A 276 -5.99 3.28 -25.37
CA LEU A 276 -6.87 2.32 -24.70
C LEU A 276 -8.37 2.72 -24.77
N LYS A 277 -8.70 3.90 -25.33
CA LYS A 277 -10.08 4.41 -25.50
C LYS A 277 -10.89 4.42 -24.19
N ILE A 278 -10.24 4.76 -23.08
CA ILE A 278 -10.84 4.62 -21.74
C ILE A 278 -12.06 5.54 -21.59
N ALA A 279 -11.97 6.78 -22.02
CA ALA A 279 -13.07 7.75 -21.92
C ALA A 279 -14.24 7.51 -22.88
N LYS A 280 -14.16 6.55 -23.81
CA LYS A 280 -15.20 6.31 -24.82
C LYS A 280 -16.27 5.32 -24.39
N ASN A 281 -16.02 4.56 -23.32
CA ASN A 281 -16.91 3.51 -22.83
C ASN A 281 -17.32 3.81 -21.38
N ASN A 282 -18.53 3.35 -21.00
CA ASN A 282 -18.99 3.44 -19.62
C ASN A 282 -18.45 2.32 -18.71
N LYS A 283 -17.49 1.55 -19.21
CA LYS A 283 -16.84 0.45 -18.48
C LYS A 283 -15.41 0.23 -18.96
N ILE A 284 -14.59 -0.31 -18.08
CA ILE A 284 -13.22 -0.76 -18.35
C ILE A 284 -13.17 -2.26 -18.16
N SER A 285 -12.59 -2.97 -19.15
CA SER A 285 -12.18 -4.35 -19.02
C SER A 285 -10.74 -4.37 -18.51
N PHE A 286 -10.50 -5.00 -17.38
CA PHE A 286 -9.19 -5.27 -16.79
C PHE A 286 -8.95 -6.77 -16.76
N GLU A 287 -7.84 -7.24 -17.34
CA GLU A 287 -7.49 -8.65 -17.32
C GLU A 287 -6.09 -8.83 -16.75
N ILE A 288 -5.92 -9.90 -15.96
CA ILE A 288 -4.68 -10.26 -15.29
C ILE A 288 -4.43 -11.75 -15.39
N GLY A 289 -3.19 -12.13 -15.66
CA GLY A 289 -2.82 -13.54 -15.71
C GLY A 289 -1.46 -13.81 -16.35
N VAL A 290 -1.20 -15.08 -16.67
CA VAL A 290 0.04 -15.57 -17.25
C VAL A 290 -0.27 -16.13 -18.63
N LYS A 291 0.36 -15.57 -19.67
CA LYS A 291 0.17 -16.06 -21.05
C LYS A 291 0.80 -17.44 -21.25
N GLU A 292 0.20 -18.27 -22.09
CA GLU A 292 0.82 -19.54 -22.51
C GLU A 292 2.16 -19.34 -23.21
N THR A 293 2.38 -18.16 -23.80
CA THR A 293 3.61 -17.77 -24.49
C THR A 293 4.63 -17.07 -23.59
N ALA A 294 4.34 -16.94 -22.29
CA ALA A 294 5.26 -16.32 -21.33
C ALA A 294 6.58 -17.10 -21.22
N VAL A 295 7.68 -16.39 -21.02
CA VAL A 295 9.00 -17.00 -20.83
C VAL A 295 9.03 -17.72 -19.47
N HIS A 296 8.58 -17.03 -18.42
CA HIS A 296 8.44 -17.61 -17.09
C HIS A 296 6.97 -17.90 -16.81
N ARG A 297 6.62 -19.18 -16.75
CA ARG A 297 5.26 -19.66 -16.51
C ARG A 297 5.14 -20.23 -15.11
N GLY A 298 5.45 -19.41 -14.13
CA GLY A 298 5.39 -19.76 -12.71
C GLY A 298 4.00 -19.60 -12.08
N GLY A 299 2.92 -19.57 -12.88
CA GLY A 299 1.56 -19.36 -12.34
C GLY A 299 1.35 -17.99 -11.73
N ILE A 300 0.20 -17.80 -11.12
CA ILE A 300 -0.16 -16.56 -10.42
C ILE A 300 -1.05 -16.86 -9.21
N ASN A 301 -0.77 -16.19 -8.09
CA ASN A 301 -1.69 -15.99 -6.98
C ASN A 301 -2.20 -14.55 -7.00
N ILE A 302 -3.51 -14.35 -6.82
CA ILE A 302 -4.16 -13.05 -6.70
C ILE A 302 -4.84 -12.99 -5.32
N PHE A 303 -4.55 -11.94 -4.55
CA PHE A 303 -5.00 -11.81 -3.19
C PHE A 303 -6.16 -10.82 -3.05
N GLY A 304 -7.09 -11.15 -2.18
CA GLY A 304 -8.19 -10.32 -1.76
C GLY A 304 -7.91 -9.63 -0.44
N LYS A 305 -8.94 -9.04 0.12
CA LYS A 305 -8.88 -8.18 1.30
C LYS A 305 -8.50 -8.91 2.60
N ASN A 306 -8.91 -10.18 2.71
CA ASN A 306 -8.71 -10.99 3.91
C ASN A 306 -7.70 -12.11 3.69
N PHE A 307 -6.72 -11.87 2.82
CA PHE A 307 -5.60 -12.77 2.55
C PHE A 307 -4.39 -11.94 2.12
N GLY A 308 -3.15 -12.43 2.35
CA GLY A 308 -1.92 -11.74 1.98
C GLY A 308 -1.47 -10.69 3.00
N ASP A 309 -0.80 -9.66 2.53
CA ASP A 309 -0.19 -8.61 3.36
C ASP A 309 -0.88 -7.25 3.25
N PHE A 310 -1.79 -7.08 2.28
CA PHE A 310 -2.46 -5.81 2.01
C PHE A 310 -3.98 -5.96 2.11
N ASN A 311 -4.63 -5.12 2.93
CA ASN A 311 -6.08 -5.13 3.13
C ASN A 311 -6.80 -4.48 1.95
N GLN A 312 -6.65 -5.07 0.78
CA GLN A 312 -7.33 -4.66 -0.44
C GLN A 312 -7.49 -5.83 -1.41
N ALA A 313 -8.49 -5.74 -2.29
CA ALA A 313 -8.63 -6.56 -3.48
C ALA A 313 -8.06 -5.80 -4.70
N ILE A 314 -8.72 -5.85 -5.88
CA ILE A 314 -8.30 -5.07 -7.05
C ILE A 314 -8.92 -3.67 -6.96
N VAL A 315 -8.10 -2.65 -6.75
CA VAL A 315 -8.55 -1.27 -6.61
C VAL A 315 -8.29 -0.51 -7.90
N MET A 316 -9.36 -0.06 -8.55
CA MET A 316 -9.31 0.88 -9.67
C MET A 316 -9.42 2.31 -9.15
N THR A 317 -8.63 3.21 -9.70
CA THR A 317 -8.72 4.66 -9.45
C THR A 317 -8.72 5.42 -10.78
N LEU A 318 -9.70 6.31 -10.96
CA LEU A 318 -9.78 7.30 -12.05
C LEU A 318 -9.51 8.69 -11.48
N LYS A 319 -8.73 9.50 -12.20
CA LYS A 319 -8.43 10.91 -11.87
C LYS A 319 -8.59 11.80 -13.08
#